data_7f5fd1433c7b2dfe08af1c616eb76d85
#
_entry.id   7f5fd1433c7b2dfe08af1c616eb76d85
#
_cell.length_a   1.000
_cell.length_b   1.000
_cell.length_c   1.000
_cell.angle_alpha   90.00
_cell.angle_beta   90.00
_cell.angle_gamma   90.00
#
_symmetry.space_group_name_H-M   'P 1'
#
loop_
_entity.id
_entity.type
_entity.pdbx_description
1 polymer ?
#
loop_
_entity_poly.entity_id
_entity_poly.type
_entity_poly.pdbx_seq_one_letter_code
_entity_poly.pdbx_strand_id
1 'polypeptide(L)'
;MYKRQDIFDNEKKGLVPNTEWKKNALGRNWVLGETIITGIGQGFIQTTPIQLCLMTAQIANGGYKIYPKIVANDDNQYADKFTPLYKKSRNIKIVQDAMFSSTNEVRGTSYRSRLDDPKYRFAGKTGTSQVKKITELDRELDLKTFQIPYEERDHALYVAFGPYKSPRYALSIIIEHGGSGGTVAAPLAKELFKMIVDRHEIRKNYDNKKYLDI
;
A
#
# COMPACT_ATOMS: atom_id res chain seq x y z
N MET A 1 -6.30 -1.50 -16.18
CA MET A 1 -6.57 -0.13 -15.77
C MET A 1 -7.76 -0.16 -14.81
N TYR A 2 -7.63 0.41 -13.62
CA TYR A 2 -8.68 0.45 -12.61
C TYR A 2 -9.85 1.31 -13.10
N LYS A 3 -11.09 0.79 -13.07
CA LYS A 3 -12.28 1.52 -13.49
C LYS A 3 -12.67 2.48 -12.35
N ARG A 4 -12.80 3.76 -12.68
CA ARG A 4 -13.27 4.81 -11.76
C ARG A 4 -14.53 4.38 -11.02
N GLN A 5 -14.59 4.74 -9.74
CA GLN A 5 -15.86 4.84 -9.03
C GLN A 5 -16.44 6.20 -9.40
N ASP A 6 -17.58 6.23 -10.05
CA ASP A 6 -18.24 7.47 -10.52
C ASP A 6 -18.78 8.34 -9.36
N ILE A 7 -18.24 8.18 -8.15
CA ILE A 7 -18.67 8.89 -6.93
C ILE A 7 -17.85 10.16 -6.69
N PHE A 8 -16.61 10.22 -7.27
CA PHE A 8 -15.70 11.35 -7.10
C PHE A 8 -15.27 11.90 -8.45
N ASP A 9 -15.68 13.12 -8.75
CA ASP A 9 -15.38 13.80 -10.04
C ASP A 9 -13.89 14.05 -10.27
N ASN A 10 -13.09 14.08 -9.21
CA ASN A 10 -11.66 14.44 -9.23
C ASN A 10 -10.69 13.25 -9.04
N GLU A 11 -11.11 12.02 -9.31
CA GLU A 11 -10.20 10.87 -9.21
C GLU A 11 -8.99 11.00 -10.13
N LYS A 12 -7.79 10.87 -9.56
CA LYS A 12 -6.55 10.84 -10.34
C LYS A 12 -6.26 9.44 -10.84
N LYS A 13 -5.85 9.33 -12.11
CA LYS A 13 -5.57 8.03 -12.75
C LYS A 13 -4.26 7.40 -12.32
N GLY A 14 -3.35 8.16 -11.71
CA GLY A 14 -1.97 7.76 -11.53
C GLY A 14 -1.22 7.68 -12.87
N LEU A 15 0.04 7.29 -12.81
CA LEU A 15 0.92 7.16 -13.98
C LEU A 15 1.86 5.97 -13.81
N VAL A 16 1.85 5.07 -14.78
CA VAL A 16 2.93 4.09 -14.96
C VAL A 16 3.70 4.54 -16.20
N PRO A 17 4.89 5.13 -16.03
CA PRO A 17 5.65 5.69 -17.14
C PRO A 17 6.18 4.59 -18.05
N ASN A 18 6.30 4.90 -19.34
CA ASN A 18 6.93 4.05 -20.34
C ASN A 18 7.68 4.91 -21.37
N THR A 19 8.37 4.27 -22.30
CA THR A 19 9.18 4.92 -23.35
C THR A 19 8.38 5.88 -24.20
N GLU A 20 7.17 5.48 -24.61
CA GLU A 20 6.27 6.28 -25.44
C GLU A 20 5.75 7.50 -24.68
N TRP A 21 5.26 7.29 -23.45
CA TRP A 21 4.81 8.38 -22.61
C TRP A 21 5.89 9.43 -22.42
N LYS A 22 7.13 9.01 -22.11
CA LYS A 22 8.22 9.95 -21.86
C LYS A 22 8.55 10.76 -23.12
N LYS A 23 8.59 10.13 -24.28
CA LYS A 23 8.84 10.81 -25.55
C LYS A 23 7.75 11.84 -25.85
N ASN A 24 6.48 11.46 -25.65
CA ASN A 24 5.34 12.33 -25.97
C ASN A 24 5.17 13.46 -24.95
N ALA A 25 5.36 13.19 -23.65
CA ALA A 25 5.15 14.18 -22.58
C ALA A 25 6.34 15.10 -22.34
N LEU A 26 7.58 14.62 -22.53
CA LEU A 26 8.80 15.35 -22.18
C LEU A 26 9.75 15.60 -23.39
N GLY A 27 9.45 15.06 -24.57
CA GLY A 27 10.31 15.20 -25.76
C GLY A 27 11.66 14.49 -25.64
N ARG A 28 11.84 13.56 -24.66
CA ARG A 28 13.12 12.92 -24.35
C ARG A 28 13.02 11.41 -24.44
N ASN A 29 14.13 10.77 -24.81
CA ASN A 29 14.20 9.32 -24.84
C ASN A 29 14.30 8.74 -23.42
N TRP A 30 13.84 7.50 -23.28
CA TRP A 30 14.00 6.70 -22.07
C TRP A 30 15.46 6.31 -21.86
N VAL A 31 15.94 6.37 -20.62
CA VAL A 31 17.30 5.94 -20.27
C VAL A 31 17.27 4.79 -19.25
N LEU A 32 18.34 3.97 -19.22
CA LEU A 32 18.43 2.79 -18.36
C LEU A 32 18.20 3.11 -16.86
N GLY A 33 18.73 4.22 -16.40
CA GLY A 33 18.53 4.69 -15.01
C GLY A 33 17.06 4.85 -14.64
N GLU A 34 16.19 5.23 -15.58
CA GLU A 34 14.75 5.35 -15.34
C GLU A 34 14.07 3.99 -15.18
N THR A 35 14.57 2.95 -15.89
CA THR A 35 14.09 1.58 -15.69
C THR A 35 14.39 1.12 -14.26
N ILE A 36 15.59 1.38 -13.76
CA ILE A 36 16.01 1.00 -12.40
C ILE A 36 15.17 1.75 -11.36
N ILE A 37 15.05 3.06 -11.51
CA ILE A 37 14.28 3.92 -10.57
C ILE A 37 12.80 3.54 -10.58
N THR A 38 12.22 3.30 -11.76
CA THR A 38 10.83 2.85 -11.91
C THR A 38 10.63 1.47 -11.26
N GLY A 39 11.62 0.57 -11.37
CA GLY A 39 11.58 -0.76 -10.77
C GLY A 39 11.50 -0.76 -9.24
N ILE A 40 11.92 0.31 -8.58
CA ILE A 40 11.81 0.51 -7.12
C ILE A 40 10.63 1.41 -6.73
N GLY A 41 9.76 1.75 -7.67
CA GLY A 41 8.57 2.59 -7.42
C GLY A 41 8.85 4.08 -7.28
N GLN A 42 9.97 4.54 -7.84
CA GLN A 42 10.40 5.95 -7.82
C GLN A 42 10.35 6.57 -9.22
N GLY A 43 10.80 7.82 -9.35
CA GLY A 43 10.83 8.55 -10.61
C GLY A 43 9.47 9.10 -11.00
N PHE A 44 9.02 8.79 -12.21
CA PHE A 44 7.76 9.32 -12.75
C PHE A 44 6.51 8.52 -12.34
N ILE A 45 6.64 7.45 -11.56
CA ILE A 45 5.48 6.68 -11.08
C ILE A 45 4.61 7.56 -10.19
N GLN A 46 3.32 7.61 -10.50
CA GLN A 46 2.31 8.25 -9.66
C GLN A 46 1.19 7.27 -9.34
N THR A 47 0.85 7.18 -8.07
CA THR A 47 -0.25 6.33 -7.59
C THR A 47 -1.09 7.10 -6.58
N THR A 48 -2.36 6.71 -6.49
CA THR A 48 -3.24 7.21 -5.42
C THR A 48 -3.22 6.24 -4.23
N PRO A 49 -3.57 6.69 -3.02
CA PRO A 49 -3.69 5.81 -1.85
C PRO A 49 -4.61 4.62 -2.09
N ILE A 50 -5.74 4.83 -2.78
CA ILE A 50 -6.67 3.74 -3.10
C ILE A 50 -6.05 2.71 -4.07
N GLN A 51 -5.22 3.14 -5.02
CA GLN A 51 -4.52 2.22 -5.92
C GLN A 51 -3.47 1.38 -5.19
N LEU A 52 -2.74 1.97 -4.23
CA LEU A 52 -1.82 1.23 -3.36
C LEU A 52 -2.55 0.24 -2.47
N CYS A 53 -3.67 0.64 -1.89
CA CYS A 53 -4.52 -0.24 -1.08
C CYS A 53 -5.06 -1.41 -1.93
N LEU A 54 -5.56 -1.13 -3.13
CA LEU A 54 -6.06 -2.15 -4.06
C LEU A 54 -4.97 -3.14 -4.46
N MET A 55 -3.78 -2.66 -4.82
CA MET A 55 -2.62 -3.50 -5.12
C MET A 55 -2.30 -4.43 -3.93
N THR A 56 -2.28 -3.87 -2.73
CA THR A 56 -2.00 -4.61 -1.50
C THR A 56 -3.06 -5.68 -1.23
N ALA A 57 -4.34 -5.35 -1.43
CA ALA A 57 -5.44 -6.30 -1.30
C ALA A 57 -5.37 -7.43 -2.34
N GLN A 58 -4.94 -7.12 -3.57
CA GLN A 58 -4.73 -8.12 -4.61
C GLN A 58 -3.53 -9.03 -4.34
N ILE A 59 -2.47 -8.52 -3.74
CA ILE A 59 -1.37 -9.35 -3.24
C ILE A 59 -1.87 -10.25 -2.11
N ALA A 60 -2.59 -9.70 -1.15
CA ALA A 60 -3.11 -10.41 0.01
C ALA A 60 -4.03 -11.58 -0.36
N ASN A 61 -4.87 -11.43 -1.38
CA ASN A 61 -5.81 -12.46 -1.81
C ASN A 61 -5.21 -13.54 -2.74
N GLY A 62 -3.90 -13.52 -2.96
CA GLY A 62 -3.22 -14.48 -3.83
C GLY A 62 -3.08 -14.06 -5.29
N GLY A 63 -3.30 -12.80 -5.61
CA GLY A 63 -3.13 -12.23 -6.96
C GLY A 63 -4.38 -12.28 -7.82
N TYR A 64 -5.55 -12.33 -7.22
CA TYR A 64 -6.83 -12.27 -7.94
C TYR A 64 -7.33 -10.84 -8.06
N LYS A 65 -7.97 -10.58 -9.19
CA LYS A 65 -8.56 -9.27 -9.50
C LYS A 65 -9.73 -8.99 -8.57
N ILE A 66 -9.74 -7.82 -7.98
CA ILE A 66 -10.84 -7.29 -7.19
C ILE A 66 -11.17 -5.86 -7.65
N TYR A 67 -12.41 -5.48 -7.40
CA TYR A 67 -12.89 -4.13 -7.67
C TYR A 67 -13.33 -3.51 -6.34
N PRO A 68 -12.72 -2.39 -5.91
CA PRO A 68 -13.16 -1.71 -4.70
C PRO A 68 -14.57 -1.16 -4.92
N LYS A 69 -15.39 -1.23 -3.86
CA LYS A 69 -16.72 -0.63 -3.79
C LYS A 69 -16.78 0.30 -2.58
N ILE A 70 -17.31 1.49 -2.75
CA ILE A 70 -17.54 2.45 -1.65
C ILE A 70 -18.96 2.29 -1.14
N VAL A 71 -19.91 2.10 -2.04
CA VAL A 71 -21.31 1.85 -1.72
C VAL A 71 -21.61 0.38 -1.90
N ALA A 72 -22.26 -0.24 -0.92
CA ALA A 72 -22.78 -1.58 -1.05
C ALA A 72 -24.05 -1.53 -1.90
N ASN A 73 -23.95 -1.95 -3.15
CA ASN A 73 -25.07 -2.18 -4.03
C ASN A 73 -25.37 -3.68 -4.07
N ASP A 74 -26.64 -4.05 -4.10
CA ASP A 74 -27.08 -5.44 -4.28
C ASP A 74 -26.79 -6.00 -5.68
N ASP A 75 -26.30 -5.16 -6.59
CA ASP A 75 -25.91 -5.57 -7.94
C ASP A 75 -24.71 -6.49 -7.90
N ASN A 76 -24.98 -7.78 -7.92
CA ASN A 76 -24.01 -8.87 -8.05
C ASN A 76 -23.25 -8.88 -9.40
N GLN A 77 -23.26 -7.79 -10.16
CA GLN A 77 -22.59 -7.69 -11.48
C GLN A 77 -21.07 -7.98 -11.43
N TYR A 78 -20.46 -7.97 -10.25
CA TYR A 78 -19.03 -8.23 -10.06
C TYR A 78 -18.74 -9.45 -9.17
N ALA A 79 -19.75 -10.25 -8.81
CA ALA A 79 -19.57 -11.50 -8.08
C ALA A 79 -18.82 -12.56 -8.89
N ASP A 80 -18.59 -12.29 -10.15
CA ASP A 80 -18.15 -13.26 -11.11
C ASP A 80 -16.64 -13.29 -11.30
N LYS A 81 -16.09 -14.41 -10.88
CA LYS A 81 -14.80 -14.95 -11.28
C LYS A 81 -13.61 -14.19 -10.71
N PHE A 82 -13.07 -14.74 -9.66
CA PHE A 82 -11.69 -14.48 -9.23
C PHE A 82 -10.72 -14.72 -10.40
N THR A 83 -10.57 -13.71 -11.24
CA THR A 83 -9.68 -13.77 -12.38
C THR A 83 -8.25 -13.56 -11.90
N PRO A 84 -7.32 -14.51 -12.13
CA PRO A 84 -5.94 -14.32 -11.74
C PRO A 84 -5.32 -13.18 -12.57
N LEU A 85 -4.62 -12.27 -11.89
CA LEU A 85 -3.87 -11.17 -12.51
C LEU A 85 -2.48 -11.60 -12.98
N TYR A 86 -1.95 -12.68 -12.39
CA TYR A 86 -0.59 -13.13 -12.61
C TYR A 86 -0.54 -14.58 -13.06
N LYS A 87 0.34 -14.86 -14.01
CA LYS A 87 0.52 -16.22 -14.55
C LYS A 87 1.10 -17.21 -13.54
N LYS A 88 1.81 -16.75 -12.52
CA LYS A 88 2.51 -17.59 -11.54
C LYS A 88 2.13 -17.17 -10.12
N SER A 89 1.24 -17.90 -9.48
CA SER A 89 0.83 -17.70 -8.07
C SER A 89 2.00 -17.76 -7.08
N ARG A 90 3.03 -18.59 -7.37
CA ARG A 90 4.25 -18.69 -6.56
C ARG A 90 4.93 -17.33 -6.36
N ASN A 91 4.95 -16.47 -7.37
CA ASN A 91 5.58 -15.14 -7.26
C ASN A 91 4.82 -14.25 -6.26
N ILE A 92 3.50 -14.36 -6.22
CA ILE A 92 2.69 -13.63 -5.24
C ILE A 92 2.99 -14.10 -3.83
N LYS A 93 3.13 -15.42 -3.64
CA LYS A 93 3.50 -15.97 -2.34
C LYS A 93 4.86 -15.45 -1.85
N ILE A 94 5.85 -15.37 -2.72
CA ILE A 94 7.16 -14.78 -2.40
C ILE A 94 7.01 -13.32 -1.94
N VAL A 95 6.17 -12.53 -2.62
CA VAL A 95 5.92 -11.13 -2.23
C VAL A 95 5.22 -11.05 -0.87
N GLN A 96 4.20 -11.90 -0.62
CA GLN A 96 3.52 -11.97 0.66
C GLN A 96 4.50 -12.29 1.79
N ASP A 97 5.37 -13.29 1.60
CA ASP A 97 6.37 -13.72 2.59
C ASP A 97 7.41 -12.61 2.81
N ALA A 98 7.85 -11.93 1.77
CA ALA A 98 8.76 -10.79 1.89
C ALA A 98 8.11 -9.61 2.65
N MET A 99 6.83 -9.33 2.43
CA MET A 99 6.09 -8.33 3.21
C MET A 99 5.92 -8.76 4.67
N PHE A 100 5.74 -10.05 4.92
CA PHE A 100 5.71 -10.59 6.28
C PHE A 100 7.06 -10.41 6.97
N SER A 101 8.16 -10.79 6.33
CA SER A 101 9.53 -10.64 6.85
C SER A 101 9.86 -9.18 7.13
N SER A 102 9.45 -8.25 6.25
CA SER A 102 9.65 -6.81 6.43
C SER A 102 9.06 -6.26 7.74
N THR A 103 7.97 -6.89 8.22
CA THR A 103 7.29 -6.45 9.44
C THR A 103 7.62 -7.31 10.66
N ASN A 104 7.87 -8.61 10.49
CA ASN A 104 7.93 -9.55 11.61
C ASN A 104 9.32 -10.11 11.90
N GLU A 105 10.30 -9.91 11.03
CA GLU A 105 11.68 -10.36 11.25
C GLU A 105 12.57 -9.21 11.73
N VAL A 106 13.57 -9.52 12.55
CA VAL A 106 14.43 -8.53 13.24
C VAL A 106 15.08 -7.53 12.28
N ARG A 107 15.44 -7.97 11.06
CA ARG A 107 16.03 -7.10 10.04
C ARG A 107 15.01 -6.35 9.19
N GLY A 108 13.72 -6.55 9.46
CA GLY A 108 12.63 -5.90 8.71
C GLY A 108 12.54 -4.40 8.98
N THR A 109 12.28 -3.62 7.95
CA THR A 109 12.24 -2.15 8.02
C THR A 109 11.10 -1.61 8.91
N SER A 110 10.09 -2.43 9.20
CA SER A 110 8.97 -2.10 10.09
C SER A 110 8.84 -3.05 11.30
N TYR A 111 9.91 -3.76 11.65
CA TYR A 111 9.91 -4.74 12.75
C TYR A 111 9.40 -4.18 14.09
N ARG A 112 9.72 -2.93 14.39
CA ARG A 112 9.25 -2.25 15.63
C ARG A 112 7.74 -2.09 15.70
N SER A 113 7.06 -2.16 14.56
CA SER A 113 5.60 -2.04 14.45
C SER A 113 4.89 -3.40 14.39
N ARG A 114 5.58 -4.52 14.57
CA ARG A 114 4.96 -5.84 14.56
C ARG A 114 3.93 -6.01 15.69
N LEU A 115 3.02 -6.93 15.48
CA LEU A 115 2.10 -7.44 16.48
C LEU A 115 2.38 -8.93 16.68
N ASP A 116 2.73 -9.32 17.90
CA ASP A 116 3.17 -10.69 18.19
C ASP A 116 2.00 -11.67 18.24
N ASP A 117 0.82 -11.21 18.66
CA ASP A 117 -0.40 -12.02 18.67
C ASP A 117 -0.82 -12.37 17.22
N PRO A 118 -0.93 -13.68 16.89
CA PRO A 118 -1.34 -14.14 15.57
C PRO A 118 -2.66 -13.54 15.06
N LYS A 119 -3.58 -13.20 15.95
CA LYS A 119 -4.87 -12.55 15.64
C LYS A 119 -4.68 -11.23 14.89
N TYR A 120 -3.67 -10.45 15.28
CA TYR A 120 -3.40 -9.12 14.73
C TYR A 120 -2.20 -9.09 13.79
N ARG A 121 -1.44 -10.18 13.69
CA ARG A 121 -0.20 -10.22 12.93
C ARG A 121 -0.44 -9.89 11.47
N PHE A 122 0.22 -8.88 10.98
CA PHE A 122 0.08 -8.37 9.62
C PHE A 122 1.41 -8.39 8.85
N ALA A 123 1.31 -8.27 7.54
CA ALA A 123 2.43 -8.11 6.63
C ALA A 123 2.38 -6.73 5.97
N GLY A 124 3.50 -6.07 5.82
CA GLY A 124 3.52 -4.73 5.25
C GLY A 124 4.85 -4.35 4.60
N LYS A 125 4.86 -3.20 3.94
CA LYS A 125 6.04 -2.63 3.30
C LYS A 125 6.06 -1.11 3.46
N THR A 126 7.19 -0.61 3.91
CA THR A 126 7.48 0.82 3.96
C THR A 126 7.70 1.38 2.57
N GLY A 127 7.31 2.63 2.37
CA GLY A 127 7.62 3.40 1.19
C GLY A 127 8.03 4.82 1.57
N THR A 128 8.69 5.49 0.66
CA THR A 128 9.06 6.90 0.76
C THR A 128 8.83 7.53 -0.60
N SER A 129 8.04 8.61 -0.64
CA SER A 129 7.82 9.38 -1.85
C SER A 129 8.63 10.67 -1.76
N GLN A 130 9.59 10.81 -2.65
CA GLN A 130 10.46 11.98 -2.67
C GLN A 130 9.69 13.23 -3.06
N VAL A 131 9.86 14.29 -2.29
CA VAL A 131 9.28 15.62 -2.55
C VAL A 131 10.22 16.46 -3.41
N LYS A 132 11.53 16.37 -3.16
CA LYS A 132 12.54 17.07 -3.92
C LYS A 132 13.61 16.13 -4.47
N LYS A 133 14.31 16.60 -5.50
CA LYS A 133 15.50 15.90 -6.01
C LYS A 133 16.62 16.01 -4.98
N ILE A 134 17.20 14.86 -4.59
CA ILE A 134 18.36 14.80 -3.71
C ILE A 134 19.59 15.28 -4.50
N THR A 135 20.25 16.31 -4.00
CA THR A 135 21.49 16.85 -4.55
C THR A 135 22.72 16.11 -4.00
N GLU A 136 23.90 16.33 -4.57
CA GLU A 136 25.15 15.81 -4.02
C GLU A 136 25.41 16.36 -2.61
N LEU A 137 25.15 17.64 -2.40
CA LEU A 137 25.25 18.27 -1.09
C LEU A 137 24.30 17.66 -0.05
N ASP A 138 23.06 17.36 -0.42
CA ASP A 138 22.10 16.67 0.49
C ASP A 138 22.63 15.30 0.93
N ARG A 139 23.37 14.59 0.05
CA ARG A 139 23.98 13.29 0.37
C ARG A 139 25.19 13.42 1.28
N GLU A 140 26.02 14.43 1.06
CA GLU A 140 27.19 14.69 1.89
C GLU A 140 26.80 15.11 3.31
N LEU A 141 25.76 15.92 3.44
CA LEU A 141 25.28 16.41 4.74
C LEU A 141 24.54 15.34 5.57
N ASP A 142 24.05 14.26 4.95
CA ASP A 142 23.28 13.16 5.59
C ASP A 142 22.29 13.65 6.64
N LEU A 143 21.52 14.68 6.30
CA LEU A 143 20.61 15.36 7.22
C LEU A 143 19.56 14.39 7.76
N LYS A 144 19.31 14.43 9.06
CA LYS A 144 18.20 13.72 9.68
C LYS A 144 16.89 14.45 9.36
N THR A 145 15.76 13.71 9.31
CA THR A 145 14.43 14.22 8.94
C THR A 145 14.07 15.52 9.69
N PHE A 146 14.40 15.63 10.98
CA PHE A 146 14.09 16.84 11.77
C PHE A 146 14.94 18.08 11.41
N GLN A 147 16.06 17.89 10.72
CA GLN A 147 16.95 18.96 10.24
C GLN A 147 16.51 19.48 8.87
N ILE A 148 15.64 18.74 8.17
CA ILE A 148 15.10 19.12 6.87
C ILE A 148 13.87 19.99 7.10
N PRO A 149 13.70 21.13 6.40
CA PRO A 149 12.47 21.92 6.42
C PRO A 149 11.25 21.07 6.15
N TYR A 150 10.14 21.35 6.84
CA TYR A 150 8.96 20.49 6.81
C TYR A 150 8.48 20.22 5.37
N GLU A 151 8.36 21.24 4.55
CA GLU A 151 7.87 21.16 3.17
C GLU A 151 8.79 20.37 2.22
N GLU A 152 10.05 20.19 2.60
CA GLU A 152 11.05 19.45 1.82
C GLU A 152 11.20 18.00 2.25
N ARG A 153 10.57 17.60 3.37
CA ARG A 153 10.61 16.21 3.84
C ARG A 153 9.83 15.31 2.89
N ASP A 154 10.36 14.13 2.68
CA ASP A 154 9.69 13.10 1.90
C ASP A 154 8.36 12.67 2.57
N HIS A 155 7.41 12.20 1.79
CA HIS A 155 6.18 11.61 2.33
C HIS A 155 6.47 10.19 2.82
N ALA A 156 6.03 9.88 4.04
CA ALA A 156 6.13 8.55 4.63
C ALA A 156 4.95 7.69 4.20
N LEU A 157 5.23 6.53 3.60
CA LEU A 157 4.21 5.60 3.13
C LEU A 157 4.33 4.25 3.83
N TYR A 158 3.18 3.61 4.01
CA TYR A 158 3.10 2.23 4.44
C TYR A 158 1.90 1.54 3.82
N VAL A 159 2.11 0.35 3.28
CA VAL A 159 1.04 -0.53 2.84
C VAL A 159 1.09 -1.82 3.63
N ALA A 160 -0.08 -2.36 4.00
CA ALA A 160 -0.14 -3.58 4.76
C ALA A 160 -1.44 -4.36 4.54
N PHE A 161 -1.39 -5.66 4.83
CA PHE A 161 -2.57 -6.50 4.87
C PHE A 161 -2.52 -7.44 6.09
N GLY A 162 -3.68 -7.83 6.55
CA GLY A 162 -3.79 -8.72 7.72
C GLY A 162 -5.21 -9.22 8.02
N PRO A 163 -5.34 -10.17 8.96
CA PRO A 163 -4.27 -10.99 9.56
C PRO A 163 -3.52 -11.81 8.52
N TYR A 164 -2.21 -12.03 8.71
CA TYR A 164 -1.35 -12.61 7.66
C TYR A 164 -1.82 -13.99 7.15
N LYS A 165 -2.21 -14.88 8.07
CA LYS A 165 -2.65 -16.24 7.69
C LYS A 165 -4.02 -16.28 7.01
N SER A 166 -4.88 -15.30 7.29
CA SER A 166 -6.23 -15.21 6.73
C SER A 166 -6.54 -13.73 6.47
N PRO A 167 -6.00 -13.16 5.38
CA PRO A 167 -6.14 -11.73 5.09
C PRO A 167 -7.61 -11.32 4.91
N ARG A 168 -8.03 -10.32 5.67
CA ARG A 168 -9.36 -9.71 5.59
C ARG A 168 -9.31 -8.23 5.26
N TYR A 169 -8.21 -7.59 5.58
CA TYR A 169 -8.04 -6.14 5.47
C TYR A 169 -6.77 -5.82 4.74
N ALA A 170 -6.81 -4.77 3.95
CA ALA A 170 -5.64 -4.11 3.40
C ALA A 170 -5.74 -2.61 3.69
N LEU A 171 -4.59 -1.97 3.89
CA LEU A 171 -4.54 -0.54 4.10
C LEU A 171 -3.36 0.08 3.34
N SER A 172 -3.49 1.37 3.09
CA SER A 172 -2.43 2.24 2.61
C SER A 172 -2.45 3.52 3.45
N ILE A 173 -1.31 3.87 3.99
CA ILE A 173 -1.12 5.08 4.80
C ILE A 173 -0.10 5.97 4.11
N ILE A 174 -0.44 7.24 3.99
CA ILE A 174 0.46 8.30 3.55
C ILE A 174 0.45 9.39 4.60
N ILE A 175 1.64 9.75 5.08
CA ILE A 175 1.85 10.89 5.97
C ILE A 175 2.68 11.90 5.19
N GLU A 176 2.04 12.98 4.79
CA GLU A 176 2.70 14.06 4.06
C GLU A 176 3.83 14.63 4.91
N HIS A 177 5.00 14.79 4.28
CA HIS A 177 6.21 15.31 4.91
C HIS A 177 6.66 14.54 6.18
N GLY A 178 6.21 13.29 6.33
CA GLY A 178 6.51 12.45 7.51
C GLY A 178 7.92 11.85 7.51
N GLY A 179 8.64 11.92 6.41
CA GLY A 179 10.00 11.42 6.26
C GLY A 179 10.07 9.91 6.10
N SER A 180 10.02 9.14 7.16
CA SER A 180 10.27 7.69 7.13
C SER A 180 9.01 6.85 7.32
N GLY A 181 8.70 6.00 6.34
CA GLY A 181 7.59 5.05 6.42
C GLY A 181 7.69 4.08 7.61
N GLY A 182 8.90 3.64 7.96
CA GLY A 182 9.12 2.70 9.07
C GLY A 182 8.93 3.30 10.45
N THR A 183 9.24 4.59 10.63
CA THR A 183 9.19 5.28 11.93
C THR A 183 7.89 6.05 12.14
N VAL A 184 7.21 6.46 11.09
CA VAL A 184 6.00 7.30 11.18
C VAL A 184 4.75 6.56 10.70
N ALA A 185 4.75 5.99 9.51
CA ALA A 185 3.55 5.38 8.95
C ALA A 185 3.30 3.95 9.47
N ALA A 186 4.33 3.13 9.69
CA ALA A 186 4.18 1.76 10.18
C ALA A 186 3.61 1.67 11.61
N PRO A 187 3.98 2.51 12.59
CA PRO A 187 3.35 2.52 13.90
C PRO A 187 1.84 2.82 13.84
N LEU A 188 1.42 3.75 12.97
CA LEU A 188 -0.01 4.04 12.76
C LEU A 188 -0.74 2.83 12.16
N ALA A 189 -0.11 2.11 11.22
CA ALA A 189 -0.67 0.88 10.67
C ALA A 189 -0.90 -0.18 11.76
N LYS A 190 0.04 -0.34 12.69
CA LYS A 190 -0.06 -1.24 13.84
C LYS A 190 -1.32 -0.96 14.66
N GLU A 191 -1.53 0.30 15.05
CA GLU A 191 -2.70 0.70 15.86
C GLU A 191 -4.01 0.52 15.07
N LEU A 192 -4.04 0.92 13.79
CA LEU A 192 -5.20 0.76 12.94
C LEU A 192 -5.58 -0.71 12.75
N PHE A 193 -4.62 -1.62 12.53
CA PHE A 193 -4.91 -3.05 12.40
C PHE A 193 -5.55 -3.62 13.65
N LYS A 194 -5.03 -3.28 14.82
CA LYS A 194 -5.60 -3.70 16.09
C LYS A 194 -7.04 -3.23 16.23
N MET A 195 -7.29 -1.93 16.01
CA MET A 195 -8.63 -1.35 16.08
C MET A 195 -9.61 -1.97 15.08
N ILE A 196 -9.18 -2.20 13.84
CA ILE A 196 -10.02 -2.77 12.77
C ILE A 196 -10.42 -4.20 13.12
N VAL A 197 -9.47 -5.03 13.56
CA VAL A 197 -9.73 -6.43 13.93
C VAL A 197 -10.66 -6.50 15.15
N ASP A 198 -10.43 -5.70 16.18
CA ASP A 198 -11.28 -5.67 17.36
C ASP A 198 -12.70 -5.18 17.03
N ARG A 199 -12.83 -4.14 16.20
CA ARG A 199 -14.14 -3.65 15.74
C ARG A 199 -14.91 -4.70 14.95
N HIS A 200 -14.23 -5.50 14.12
CA HIS A 200 -14.87 -6.58 13.38
C HIS A 200 -15.45 -7.65 14.32
N GLU A 201 -14.71 -8.05 15.33
CA GLU A 201 -15.19 -9.02 16.32
C GLU A 201 -16.40 -8.50 17.11
N ILE A 202 -16.39 -7.24 17.51
CA ILE A 202 -17.53 -6.61 18.17
C ILE A 202 -18.77 -6.62 17.28
N ARG A 203 -18.65 -6.26 15.99
CA ARG A 203 -19.76 -6.29 15.03
C ARG A 203 -20.30 -7.70 14.84
N LYS A 204 -19.42 -8.66 14.62
CA LYS A 204 -19.82 -10.07 14.46
C LYS A 204 -20.62 -10.59 15.66
N ASN A 205 -20.19 -10.23 16.87
CA ASN A 205 -20.90 -10.60 18.09
C ASN A 205 -22.26 -9.88 18.22
N TYR A 206 -22.36 -8.64 17.75
CA TYR A 206 -23.59 -7.88 17.73
C TYR A 206 -24.60 -8.45 16.73
N ASP A 207 -24.16 -8.78 15.53
CA ASP A 207 -25.00 -9.38 14.49
C ASP A 207 -25.51 -10.76 14.92
N ASN A 208 -24.66 -11.58 15.53
CA ASN A 208 -25.05 -12.89 16.07
C ASN A 208 -26.12 -12.77 17.18
N LYS A 209 -26.05 -11.75 18.05
CA LYS A 209 -27.07 -11.53 19.07
C LYS A 209 -28.42 -11.13 18.45
N LYS A 210 -28.41 -10.32 17.41
CA LYS A 210 -29.63 -9.87 16.71
C LYS A 210 -30.41 -11.03 16.07
N TYR A 211 -29.73 -12.14 15.74
CA TYR A 211 -30.39 -13.35 15.20
C TYR A 211 -30.82 -14.36 16.29
N LEU A 212 -30.41 -14.15 17.54
CA LEU A 212 -30.82 -15.01 18.67
C LEU A 212 -32.05 -14.45 19.42
N ASP A 213 -32.42 -13.19 19.16
CA ASP A 213 -33.56 -12.50 19.79
C ASP A 213 -34.81 -12.49 18.87
N ILE A 214 -34.86 -13.35 17.82
CA ILE A 214 -36.04 -13.62 16.97
C ILE A 214 -36.39 -15.11 17.12
#